data_69b620d31cff0d8944dfd6a26b3b504d
#
_entry.id   69b620d31cff0d8944dfd6a26b3b504d
#
_cell.length_a   1.000
_cell.length_b   1.000
_cell.length_c   1.000
_cell.angle_alpha   90.00
_cell.angle_beta   90.00
_cell.angle_gamma   90.00
#
_symmetry.space_group_name_H-M   'P 1'
#
loop_
_entity.id
_entity.type
_entity.pdbx_description
1 polymer ?
#
loop_
_entity_poly.entity_id
_entity_poly.type
_entity_poly.pdbx_seq_one_letter_code
_entity_poly.pdbx_strand_id
1 'polypeptide(L)'
;MKLVSWNVNGIRACITKGFYDVLKESKADIFCVQETKMQEGQIELEKHGYYTYMNSAEKKGYSGTLVFSKEKPLNYSYGIGIEEHDHEGRVVTLEYEKFYLVNCYTPNSQNELKRLDYRMHWEDDFLAYLKSLEKSKPVILCGDLNVAHQEIDLKNPKTNRKNAGFSDEERAKMTNLLENGFIDTYRYLYCLLYT
;
A
#
# COMPACT_ATOMS: atom_id res chain seq x y z
N MET A 1 16.15 -11.25 1.77
CA MET A 1 15.58 -9.89 1.74
C MET A 1 14.37 -9.85 2.67
N LYS A 2 14.30 -8.84 3.53
CA LYS A 2 13.19 -8.62 4.48
C LYS A 2 12.41 -7.39 4.08
N LEU A 3 11.12 -7.56 3.82
CA LEU A 3 10.17 -6.50 3.52
C LEU A 3 9.27 -6.28 4.74
N VAL A 4 9.00 -5.03 5.09
CA VAL A 4 8.06 -4.64 6.15
C VAL A 4 7.10 -3.61 5.60
N SER A 5 5.82 -3.72 5.94
CA SER A 5 4.79 -2.75 5.56
C SER A 5 4.01 -2.33 6.81
N TRP A 6 3.79 -1.01 6.99
CA TRP A 6 3.12 -0.47 8.15
C TRP A 6 2.33 0.80 7.82
N ASN A 7 1.02 0.77 8.03
CA ASN A 7 0.21 1.98 8.06
C ASN A 7 0.42 2.69 9.41
N VAL A 8 1.03 3.86 9.39
CA VAL A 8 1.42 4.62 10.60
C VAL A 8 0.40 5.65 11.06
N ASN A 9 -0.65 5.86 10.26
CA ASN A 9 -1.71 6.84 10.56
C ASN A 9 -1.14 8.22 10.99
N GLY A 10 -0.14 8.72 10.24
CA GLY A 10 0.56 9.97 10.50
C GLY A 10 1.98 9.78 11.01
N ILE A 11 2.95 9.87 10.06
CA ILE A 11 4.37 9.60 10.33
C ILE A 11 4.96 10.52 11.41
N ARG A 12 4.59 11.79 11.45
CA ARG A 12 5.12 12.75 12.44
C ARG A 12 4.81 12.33 13.87
N ALA A 13 3.56 11.95 14.15
CA ALA A 13 3.16 11.44 15.45
C ALA A 13 3.77 10.06 15.74
N CYS A 14 3.98 9.23 14.73
CA CYS A 14 4.62 7.93 14.87
C CYS A 14 6.11 8.08 15.24
N ILE A 15 6.80 9.06 14.65
CA ILE A 15 8.22 9.37 14.98
C ILE A 15 8.38 9.70 16.46
N THR A 16 7.50 10.54 17.03
CA THR A 16 7.57 10.88 18.47
C THR A 16 7.27 9.69 19.40
N LYS A 17 6.75 8.59 18.86
CA LYS A 17 6.43 7.35 19.58
C LYS A 17 7.40 6.21 19.30
N GLY A 18 8.56 6.48 18.68
CA GLY A 18 9.61 5.48 18.47
C GLY A 18 9.61 4.81 17.08
N PHE A 19 9.06 5.45 16.05
CA PHE A 19 9.10 4.93 14.69
C PHE A 19 10.51 4.48 14.25
N TYR A 20 11.53 5.31 14.54
CA TYR A 20 12.89 5.00 14.13
C TYR A 20 13.50 3.81 14.87
N ASP A 21 13.07 3.55 16.11
CA ASP A 21 13.50 2.35 16.84
C ASP A 21 12.92 1.11 16.16
N VAL A 22 11.62 1.12 15.80
CA VAL A 22 11.01 0.04 15.06
C VAL A 22 11.67 -0.16 13.69
N LEU A 23 11.97 0.92 12.97
CA LEU A 23 12.68 0.84 11.69
C LEU A 23 14.05 0.16 11.84
N LYS A 24 14.84 0.55 12.84
CA LYS A 24 16.17 -0.03 13.12
C LYS A 24 16.08 -1.48 13.57
N GLU A 25 15.22 -1.78 14.55
CA GLU A 25 15.05 -3.13 15.11
C GLU A 25 14.49 -4.12 14.06
N SER A 26 13.65 -3.64 13.16
CA SER A 26 13.10 -4.46 12.08
C SER A 26 14.20 -5.08 11.21
N LYS A 27 15.36 -4.40 11.07
CA LYS A 27 16.44 -4.75 10.13
C LYS A 27 15.93 -4.99 8.70
N ALA A 28 14.83 -4.33 8.33
CA ALA A 28 14.24 -4.49 7.01
C ALA A 28 15.21 -4.07 5.91
N ASP A 29 15.20 -4.75 4.80
CA ASP A 29 15.90 -4.29 3.58
C ASP A 29 15.07 -3.23 2.88
N ILE A 30 13.74 -3.38 2.91
CA ILE A 30 12.78 -2.37 2.45
C ILE A 30 11.66 -2.22 3.49
N PHE A 31 11.34 -0.98 3.87
CA PHE A 31 10.30 -0.66 4.83
C PHE A 31 9.28 0.30 4.18
N CYS A 32 8.08 -0.18 3.95
CA CYS A 32 6.98 0.52 3.31
C CYS A 32 6.04 1.14 4.34
N VAL A 33 5.67 2.39 4.14
CA VAL A 33 4.84 3.15 5.07
C VAL A 33 3.63 3.69 4.31
N GLN A 34 2.45 3.59 4.89
CA GLN A 34 1.22 4.15 4.36
C GLN A 34 0.64 5.16 5.36
N GLU A 35 -0.16 6.08 4.83
CA GLU A 35 -0.83 7.12 5.60
C GLU A 35 0.14 8.05 6.34
N THR A 36 1.16 8.54 5.61
CA THR A 36 2.16 9.44 6.20
C THR A 36 1.57 10.75 6.68
N LYS A 37 0.50 11.23 6.04
CA LYS A 37 -0.18 12.52 6.33
C LYS A 37 0.82 13.69 6.41
N MET A 38 1.87 13.64 5.60
CA MET A 38 2.98 14.57 5.61
C MET A 38 3.25 15.11 4.22
N GLN A 39 3.55 16.39 4.12
CA GLN A 39 4.09 17.01 2.91
C GLN A 39 5.61 16.95 2.92
N GLU A 40 6.21 16.97 1.75
CA GLU A 40 7.64 17.13 1.58
C GLU A 40 8.13 18.42 2.27
N GLY A 41 9.26 18.33 2.96
CA GLY A 41 9.87 19.46 3.67
C GLY A 41 9.22 19.84 5.01
N GLN A 42 8.16 19.18 5.48
CA GLN A 42 7.58 19.47 6.80
C GLN A 42 8.46 19.03 7.96
N ILE A 43 9.20 17.95 7.81
CA ILE A 43 10.26 17.50 8.72
C ILE A 43 11.38 16.88 7.89
N GLU A 44 12.58 16.90 8.43
CA GLU A 44 13.69 16.14 7.89
C GLU A 44 13.63 14.69 8.41
N LEU A 45 13.46 13.72 7.49
CA LEU A 45 13.44 12.32 7.86
C LEU A 45 14.85 11.79 8.13
N GLU A 46 15.06 11.18 9.29
CA GLU A 46 16.28 10.46 9.58
C GLU A 46 16.37 9.20 8.72
N LYS A 47 17.37 9.15 7.85
CA LYS A 47 17.48 8.07 6.84
C LYS A 47 18.04 6.76 7.41
N HIS A 48 18.84 6.79 8.45
CA HIS A 48 19.47 5.62 9.08
C HIS A 48 20.11 4.62 8.09
N GLY A 49 20.71 5.15 7.01
CA GLY A 49 21.33 4.33 5.97
C GLY A 49 20.38 3.86 4.87
N TYR A 50 19.13 4.33 4.87
CA TYR A 50 18.16 4.05 3.80
C TYR A 50 18.11 5.18 2.77
N TYR A 51 17.80 4.83 1.53
CA TYR A 51 17.25 5.74 0.54
C TYR A 51 15.74 5.89 0.82
N THR A 52 15.19 7.09 0.65
CA THR A 52 13.79 7.39 0.95
C THR A 52 13.06 7.89 -0.28
N TYR A 53 11.85 7.38 -0.50
CA TYR A 53 10.97 7.71 -1.64
C TYR A 53 9.58 8.03 -1.09
N MET A 54 9.17 9.29 -1.17
CA MET A 54 7.91 9.76 -0.59
C MET A 54 7.01 10.34 -1.66
N ASN A 55 5.77 9.89 -1.66
CA ASN A 55 4.68 10.45 -2.45
C ASN A 55 3.63 11.04 -1.51
N SER A 56 3.49 12.36 -1.53
CA SER A 56 2.57 13.10 -0.67
C SER A 56 1.30 13.47 -1.44
N ALA A 57 0.15 13.46 -0.74
CA ALA A 57 -1.06 14.02 -1.32
C ALA A 57 -0.95 15.55 -1.45
N GLU A 58 -1.60 16.15 -2.43
CA GLU A 58 -1.72 17.61 -2.53
C GLU A 58 -2.47 18.19 -1.33
N LYS A 59 -3.49 17.48 -0.87
CA LYS A 59 -4.23 17.83 0.34
C LYS A 59 -3.38 17.61 1.59
N LYS A 60 -3.10 18.67 2.34
CA LYS A 60 -2.32 18.62 3.58
C LYS A 60 -2.96 17.73 4.64
N GLY A 61 -2.13 16.92 5.31
CA GLY A 61 -2.57 16.05 6.40
C GLY A 61 -3.40 14.84 5.96
N TYR A 62 -3.32 14.44 4.69
CA TYR A 62 -4.11 13.37 4.10
C TYR A 62 -3.23 12.36 3.36
N SER A 63 -3.62 11.08 3.39
CA SER A 63 -2.96 10.00 2.62
C SER A 63 -1.43 10.00 2.73
N GLY A 64 -0.75 9.72 1.62
CA GLY A 64 0.71 9.73 1.49
C GLY A 64 1.35 8.38 1.75
N THR A 65 2.32 8.02 0.93
CA THR A 65 3.11 6.79 1.01
C THR A 65 4.60 7.11 1.05
N LEU A 66 5.38 6.24 1.72
CA LEU A 66 6.83 6.41 1.86
C LEU A 66 7.50 5.04 1.84
N VAL A 67 8.64 4.94 1.21
CA VAL A 67 9.47 3.74 1.23
C VAL A 67 10.88 4.10 1.69
N PHE A 68 11.39 3.33 2.65
CA PHE A 68 12.80 3.27 3.02
C PHE A 68 13.42 2.04 2.38
N SER A 69 14.48 2.18 1.60
CA SER A 69 15.20 1.08 0.97
C SER A 69 16.69 1.14 1.25
N LYS A 70 17.29 0.01 1.66
CA LYS A 70 18.76 -0.07 1.82
C LYS A 70 19.48 -0.07 0.49
N GLU A 71 18.90 -0.72 -0.51
CA GLU A 71 19.42 -0.75 -1.86
C GLU A 71 18.82 0.40 -2.66
N LYS A 72 19.65 1.10 -3.44
CA LYS A 72 19.16 2.11 -4.37
C LYS A 72 18.48 1.42 -5.55
N PRO A 73 17.18 1.67 -5.82
CA PRO A 73 16.51 1.11 -6.97
C PRO A 73 17.09 1.64 -8.27
N LEU A 74 16.91 0.90 -9.36
CA LEU A 74 17.29 1.31 -10.71
C LEU A 74 16.47 2.52 -11.17
N ASN A 75 15.17 2.52 -10.81
CA ASN A 75 14.24 3.60 -11.12
C ASN A 75 13.13 3.67 -10.06
N TYR A 76 12.40 4.77 -10.03
CA TYR A 76 11.22 4.93 -9.17
C TYR A 76 10.16 5.80 -9.84
N SER A 77 8.91 5.61 -9.46
CA SER A 77 7.80 6.46 -9.88
C SER A 77 6.79 6.66 -8.75
N TYR A 78 6.03 7.72 -8.88
CA TYR A 78 4.94 8.09 -7.99
C TYR A 78 3.62 8.06 -8.76
N GLY A 79 2.54 7.54 -8.11
CA GLY A 79 1.26 7.36 -8.75
C GLY A 79 1.22 6.16 -9.71
N ILE A 80 0.19 6.13 -10.54
CA ILE A 80 -0.03 5.10 -11.56
C ILE A 80 -0.03 5.65 -12.99
N GLY A 81 0.28 6.95 -13.14
CA GLY A 81 0.32 7.65 -14.42
C GLY A 81 -1.05 8.11 -14.91
N ILE A 82 -2.04 8.21 -14.04
CA ILE A 82 -3.38 8.72 -14.31
C ILE A 82 -3.64 9.94 -13.41
N GLU A 83 -3.79 11.10 -14.02
CA GLU A 83 -3.89 12.39 -13.32
C GLU A 83 -4.97 12.38 -12.22
N GLU A 84 -6.16 11.84 -12.52
CA GLU A 84 -7.26 11.73 -11.56
C GLU A 84 -6.88 10.99 -10.27
N HIS A 85 -5.93 10.07 -10.34
CA HIS A 85 -5.54 9.19 -9.25
C HIS A 85 -4.28 9.64 -8.51
N ASP A 86 -3.44 10.44 -9.16
CA ASP A 86 -2.08 10.69 -8.69
C ASP A 86 -1.97 11.87 -7.70
N HIS A 87 -3.05 12.63 -7.46
CA HIS A 87 -3.09 13.76 -6.52
C HIS A 87 -3.11 13.36 -5.03
N GLU A 88 -3.39 12.09 -4.73
CA GLU A 88 -3.57 11.63 -3.34
C GLU A 88 -2.35 10.92 -2.73
N GLY A 89 -1.22 10.85 -3.44
CA GLY A 89 0.04 10.29 -2.90
C GLY A 89 -0.05 8.82 -2.49
N ARG A 90 -0.75 7.99 -3.28
CA ARG A 90 -1.15 6.64 -2.89
C ARG A 90 -0.20 5.53 -3.28
N VAL A 91 0.64 5.74 -4.27
CA VAL A 91 1.49 4.70 -4.83
C VAL A 91 2.93 5.19 -4.97
N VAL A 92 3.87 4.37 -4.47
CA VAL A 92 5.31 4.46 -4.75
C VAL A 92 5.74 3.16 -5.38
N THR A 93 6.32 3.22 -6.57
CA THR A 93 6.90 2.07 -7.25
C THR A 93 8.42 2.20 -7.31
N LEU A 94 9.12 1.15 -6.89
CA LEU A 94 10.58 1.05 -7.00
C LEU A 94 10.94 -0.10 -7.94
N GLU A 95 11.80 0.17 -8.91
CA GLU A 95 12.32 -0.83 -9.83
C GLU A 95 13.67 -1.37 -9.34
N TYR A 96 13.74 -2.67 -9.13
CA TYR A 96 14.99 -3.39 -8.89
C TYR A 96 15.36 -4.28 -10.08
N GLU A 97 16.54 -4.87 -10.04
CA GLU A 97 17.01 -5.71 -11.14
C GLU A 97 16.05 -6.86 -11.46
N LYS A 98 15.47 -7.49 -10.43
CA LYS A 98 14.67 -8.73 -10.57
C LYS A 98 13.18 -8.56 -10.34
N PHE A 99 12.72 -7.42 -9.85
CA PHE A 99 11.30 -7.20 -9.50
C PHE A 99 10.96 -5.72 -9.41
N TYR A 100 9.67 -5.42 -9.47
CA TYR A 100 9.11 -4.16 -9.00
C TYR A 100 8.56 -4.32 -7.58
N LEU A 101 8.81 -3.32 -6.73
CA LEU A 101 8.09 -3.15 -5.47
C LEU A 101 7.06 -2.04 -5.65
N VAL A 102 5.80 -2.32 -5.32
CA VAL A 102 4.71 -1.33 -5.31
C VAL A 102 4.19 -1.20 -3.89
N ASN A 103 4.42 -0.05 -3.26
CA ASN A 103 3.83 0.32 -1.98
C ASN A 103 2.56 1.11 -2.25
N CYS A 104 1.42 0.60 -1.78
CA CYS A 104 0.11 1.15 -2.06
C CYS A 104 -0.65 1.52 -0.77
N TYR A 105 -1.41 2.62 -0.83
CA TYR A 105 -2.46 2.96 0.11
C TYR A 105 -3.77 3.16 -0.67
N THR A 106 -4.55 2.10 -0.81
CA THR A 106 -5.80 2.09 -1.59
C THR A 106 -6.80 3.13 -1.06
N PRO A 107 -7.53 3.85 -1.91
CA PRO A 107 -8.59 4.75 -1.46
C PRO A 107 -9.61 4.06 -0.55
N ASN A 108 -10.01 4.70 0.53
CA ASN A 108 -11.10 4.23 1.37
C ASN A 108 -12.45 4.67 0.79
N SER A 109 -13.45 3.80 0.79
CA SER A 109 -14.81 4.11 0.28
C SER A 109 -15.59 5.08 1.17
N GLN A 110 -15.08 5.40 2.36
CA GLN A 110 -15.67 6.31 3.35
C GLN A 110 -17.00 5.80 3.95
N ASN A 111 -17.48 6.53 4.96
CA ASN A 111 -18.77 6.22 5.56
C ASN A 111 -19.88 6.26 4.50
N GLU A 112 -20.84 5.35 4.63
CA GLU A 112 -21.96 5.21 3.69
C GLU A 112 -21.54 4.93 2.25
N LEU A 113 -20.28 4.46 2.06
CA LEU A 113 -19.71 4.11 0.76
C LEU A 113 -19.68 5.29 -0.25
N LYS A 114 -19.57 6.53 0.24
CA LYS A 114 -19.65 7.76 -0.60
C LYS A 114 -18.60 7.83 -1.71
N ARG A 115 -17.49 7.12 -1.57
CA ARG A 115 -16.43 7.06 -2.59
C ARG A 115 -16.32 5.67 -3.23
N LEU A 116 -17.33 4.82 -3.13
CA LEU A 116 -17.25 3.46 -3.65
C LEU A 116 -17.01 3.45 -5.18
N ASP A 117 -17.77 4.23 -5.93
CA ASP A 117 -17.65 4.28 -7.40
C ASP A 117 -16.24 4.70 -7.82
N TYR A 118 -15.70 5.75 -7.20
CA TYR A 118 -14.31 6.18 -7.43
C TYR A 118 -13.32 5.07 -7.10
N ARG A 119 -13.49 4.40 -5.96
CA ARG A 119 -12.62 3.31 -5.55
C ARG A 119 -12.66 2.14 -6.54
N MET A 120 -13.85 1.78 -7.04
CA MET A 120 -13.99 0.69 -8.02
C MET A 120 -13.25 1.01 -9.31
N HIS A 121 -13.35 2.25 -9.79
CA HIS A 121 -12.61 2.73 -10.96
C HIS A 121 -11.09 2.74 -10.70
N TRP A 122 -10.69 3.30 -9.57
CA TRP A 122 -9.29 3.33 -9.17
C TRP A 122 -8.65 1.93 -9.11
N GLU A 123 -9.37 0.92 -8.61
CA GLU A 123 -8.86 -0.45 -8.50
C GLU A 123 -8.72 -1.14 -9.88
N ASP A 124 -9.59 -0.82 -10.85
CA ASP A 124 -9.45 -1.32 -12.21
C ASP A 124 -8.19 -0.76 -12.87
N ASP A 125 -7.97 0.55 -12.75
CA ASP A 125 -6.81 1.22 -13.29
C ASP A 125 -5.51 0.78 -12.58
N PHE A 126 -5.58 0.59 -11.27
CA PHE A 126 -4.45 0.07 -10.49
C PHE A 126 -4.08 -1.36 -10.90
N LEU A 127 -5.04 -2.23 -11.11
CA LEU A 127 -4.79 -3.57 -11.64
C LEU A 127 -4.14 -3.50 -13.03
N ALA A 128 -4.64 -2.66 -13.92
CA ALA A 128 -4.06 -2.46 -15.26
C ALA A 128 -2.60 -1.96 -15.16
N TYR A 129 -2.32 -1.03 -14.23
CA TYR A 129 -0.98 -0.56 -13.94
C TYR A 129 -0.05 -1.70 -13.47
N LEU A 130 -0.46 -2.48 -12.47
CA LEU A 130 0.31 -3.63 -11.97
C LEU A 130 0.60 -4.65 -13.09
N LYS A 131 -0.39 -4.96 -13.93
CA LYS A 131 -0.24 -5.87 -15.08
C LYS A 131 0.68 -5.30 -16.14
N SER A 132 0.79 -3.98 -16.26
CA SER A 132 1.75 -3.35 -17.17
C SER A 132 3.20 -3.56 -16.71
N LEU A 133 3.47 -3.44 -15.40
CA LEU A 133 4.78 -3.69 -14.80
C LEU A 133 5.18 -5.17 -14.92
N GLU A 134 4.22 -6.07 -14.68
CA GLU A 134 4.42 -7.52 -14.70
C GLU A 134 4.90 -8.04 -16.07
N LYS A 135 4.63 -7.32 -17.14
CA LYS A 135 5.14 -7.67 -18.48
C LYS A 135 6.65 -7.74 -18.57
N SER A 136 7.36 -7.01 -17.70
CA SER A 136 8.82 -6.94 -17.72
C SER A 136 9.47 -7.66 -16.54
N LYS A 137 8.90 -7.57 -15.34
CA LYS A 137 9.45 -8.18 -14.12
C LYS A 137 8.32 -8.55 -13.14
N PRO A 138 8.53 -9.56 -12.28
CA PRO A 138 7.60 -9.84 -11.19
C PRO A 138 7.32 -8.61 -10.34
N VAL A 139 6.09 -8.49 -9.84
CA VAL A 139 5.64 -7.39 -9.00
C VAL A 139 5.40 -7.89 -7.57
N ILE A 140 6.01 -7.22 -6.60
CA ILE A 140 5.70 -7.36 -5.18
C ILE A 140 4.82 -6.18 -4.79
N LEU A 141 3.54 -6.44 -4.56
CA LEU A 141 2.59 -5.47 -4.04
C LEU A 141 2.53 -5.58 -2.52
N CYS A 142 2.68 -4.48 -1.82
CA CYS A 142 2.44 -4.38 -0.39
C CYS A 142 1.76 -3.06 -0.04
N GLY A 143 1.21 -2.98 1.16
CA GLY A 143 0.59 -1.75 1.63
C GLY A 143 -0.69 -1.98 2.41
N ASP A 144 -1.50 -0.93 2.51
CA ASP A 144 -2.83 -0.97 3.07
C ASP A 144 -3.86 -0.95 1.93
N LEU A 145 -4.44 -2.12 1.65
CA LEU A 145 -5.41 -2.28 0.57
C LEU A 145 -6.83 -1.88 0.98
N ASN A 146 -7.04 -1.42 2.21
CA ASN A 146 -8.34 -0.97 2.72
C ASN A 146 -9.49 -1.97 2.44
N VAL A 147 -9.20 -3.27 2.53
CA VAL A 147 -10.18 -4.34 2.35
C VAL A 147 -9.87 -5.54 3.23
N ALA A 148 -10.88 -6.05 3.91
CA ALA A 148 -10.90 -7.40 4.46
C ALA A 148 -11.53 -8.32 3.40
N HIS A 149 -10.76 -9.28 2.86
CA HIS A 149 -11.19 -10.05 1.69
C HIS A 149 -12.23 -11.11 2.07
N GLN A 150 -11.97 -11.91 3.11
CA GLN A 150 -12.82 -13.01 3.54
C GLN A 150 -13.48 -12.71 4.88
N GLU A 151 -14.55 -13.44 5.21
CA GLU A 151 -15.25 -13.27 6.49
C GLU A 151 -14.35 -13.51 7.70
N ILE A 152 -13.34 -14.38 7.57
CA ILE A 152 -12.36 -14.66 8.61
C ILE A 152 -11.46 -13.45 8.93
N ASP A 153 -11.34 -12.49 8.02
CA ASP A 153 -10.48 -11.31 8.20
C ASP A 153 -11.10 -10.26 9.12
N LEU A 154 -12.35 -10.46 9.54
CA LEU A 154 -13.12 -9.46 10.26
C LEU A 154 -13.91 -10.09 11.42
N LYS A 155 -13.89 -9.43 12.59
CA LYS A 155 -14.56 -9.95 13.78
C LYS A 155 -16.09 -10.08 13.62
N ASN A 156 -16.72 -9.14 12.91
CA ASN A 156 -18.18 -9.09 12.76
C ASN A 156 -18.56 -8.94 11.26
N PRO A 157 -18.34 -9.96 10.41
CA PRO A 157 -18.51 -9.83 8.96
C PRO A 157 -19.94 -9.48 8.55
N LYS A 158 -20.95 -10.10 9.17
CA LYS A 158 -22.38 -9.89 8.81
C LYS A 158 -22.83 -8.43 8.96
N THR A 159 -22.38 -7.73 10.01
CA THR A 159 -22.76 -6.33 10.28
C THR A 159 -21.92 -5.33 9.47
N ASN A 160 -20.78 -5.75 8.91
CA ASN A 160 -19.89 -4.89 8.18
C ASN A 160 -20.03 -4.97 6.65
N ARG A 161 -20.87 -5.86 6.12
CA ARG A 161 -21.00 -6.12 4.67
C ARG A 161 -21.40 -4.89 3.83
N LYS A 162 -21.91 -3.83 4.45
CA LYS A 162 -22.26 -2.55 3.82
C LYS A 162 -21.37 -1.40 4.28
N ASN A 163 -20.27 -1.69 4.94
CA ASN A 163 -19.32 -0.70 5.43
C ASN A 163 -18.07 -0.68 4.56
N ALA A 164 -17.42 0.48 4.50
CA ALA A 164 -16.12 0.63 3.83
C ALA A 164 -15.09 -0.38 4.35
N GLY A 165 -14.36 -1.00 3.45
CA GLY A 165 -13.37 -2.04 3.72
C GLY A 165 -13.93 -3.46 3.77
N PHE A 166 -15.27 -3.64 3.64
CA PHE A 166 -15.87 -4.98 3.60
C PHE A 166 -17.13 -5.05 2.72
N SER A 167 -17.38 -4.09 1.86
CA SER A 167 -18.47 -4.19 0.88
C SER A 167 -18.24 -5.34 -0.11
N ASP A 168 -19.31 -5.84 -0.72
CA ASP A 168 -19.19 -6.94 -1.68
C ASP A 168 -18.36 -6.53 -2.90
N GLU A 169 -18.46 -5.27 -3.31
CA GLU A 169 -17.73 -4.67 -4.42
C GLU A 169 -16.22 -4.60 -4.12
N GLU A 170 -15.83 -4.11 -2.94
CA GLU A 170 -14.43 -4.04 -2.51
C GLU A 170 -13.80 -5.44 -2.44
N ARG A 171 -14.51 -6.40 -1.88
CA ARG A 171 -14.08 -7.80 -1.81
C ARG A 171 -13.96 -8.45 -3.19
N ALA A 172 -14.89 -8.12 -4.11
CA ALA A 172 -14.82 -8.59 -5.50
C ALA A 172 -13.58 -8.04 -6.21
N LYS A 173 -13.16 -6.80 -5.96
CA LYS A 173 -11.91 -6.24 -6.51
C LYS A 173 -10.67 -6.97 -5.99
N MET A 174 -10.64 -7.32 -4.70
CA MET A 174 -9.54 -8.14 -4.16
C MET A 174 -9.52 -9.55 -4.79
N THR A 175 -10.69 -10.16 -4.99
CA THR A 175 -10.81 -11.43 -5.74
C THR A 175 -10.26 -11.28 -7.15
N ASN A 176 -10.67 -10.23 -7.87
CA ASN A 176 -10.20 -9.94 -9.22
C ASN A 176 -8.67 -9.77 -9.29
N LEU A 177 -8.06 -9.09 -8.31
CA LEU A 177 -6.61 -8.97 -8.22
C LEU A 177 -5.94 -10.35 -8.15
N LEU A 178 -6.45 -11.25 -7.29
CA LEU A 178 -5.90 -12.60 -7.13
C LEU A 178 -6.13 -13.46 -8.37
N GLU A 179 -7.31 -13.39 -9.00
CA GLU A 179 -7.63 -14.13 -10.24
C GLU A 179 -6.77 -13.67 -11.43
N ASN A 180 -6.24 -12.46 -11.38
CA ASN A 180 -5.29 -11.94 -12.36
C ASN A 180 -3.83 -12.32 -12.10
N GLY A 181 -3.58 -13.31 -11.22
CA GLY A 181 -2.28 -13.94 -11.03
C GLY A 181 -1.49 -13.45 -9.81
N PHE A 182 -2.02 -12.52 -9.01
CA PHE A 182 -1.42 -12.16 -7.74
C PHE A 182 -1.72 -13.22 -6.67
N ILE A 183 -0.79 -13.39 -5.74
CA ILE A 183 -0.89 -14.38 -4.67
C ILE A 183 -0.92 -13.65 -3.33
N ASP A 184 -1.96 -13.90 -2.52
CA ASP A 184 -1.95 -13.56 -1.11
C ASP A 184 -0.94 -14.48 -0.40
N THR A 185 0.25 -13.95 -0.17
CA THR A 185 1.38 -14.72 0.38
C THR A 185 1.09 -15.23 1.80
N TYR A 186 0.32 -14.49 2.61
CA TYR A 186 -0.06 -14.94 3.94
C TYR A 186 -0.98 -16.16 3.86
N ARG A 187 -2.03 -16.11 3.06
CA ARG A 187 -2.92 -17.25 2.88
C ARG A 187 -2.22 -18.43 2.21
N TYR A 188 -1.42 -18.18 1.21
CA TYR A 188 -0.67 -19.22 0.54
C TYR A 188 0.26 -19.99 1.49
N LEU A 189 0.96 -19.29 2.38
CA LEU A 189 1.94 -19.92 3.27
C LEU A 189 1.31 -20.52 4.54
N TYR A 190 0.27 -19.93 5.07
CA TYR A 190 -0.28 -20.31 6.37
C TYR A 190 -1.64 -21.06 6.28
N CYS A 191 -2.48 -20.76 5.28
CA CYS A 191 -3.75 -21.47 5.15
C CYS A 191 -3.63 -22.84 4.49
N LEU A 192 -2.58 -23.11 3.71
CA LEU A 192 -2.30 -24.45 3.18
C LEU A 192 -1.80 -25.44 4.26
N LEU A 193 -1.45 -24.97 5.45
CA LEU A 193 -1.04 -25.82 6.57
C LEU A 193 -2.24 -26.36 7.38
N TYR A 194 -3.48 -25.92 7.08
CA TYR A 194 -4.71 -26.32 7.78
C TYR A 194 -5.71 -27.09 6.88
N THR A 195 -5.31 -27.42 5.67
CA THR A 195 -6.02 -28.35 4.78
C THR A 195 -5.26 -29.64 4.59
#